data_9d035f03b2d7de6add61852726f18df0
#
_entry.id   9d035f03b2d7de6add61852726f18df0
#
_cell.length_a   1.000
_cell.length_b   1.000
_cell.length_c   1.000
_cell.angle_alpha   90.00
_cell.angle_beta   90.00
_cell.angle_gamma   90.00
#
_symmetry.space_group_name_H-M   'P 1'
#
loop_
_entity.id
_entity.type
_entity.pdbx_description
1 polymer ?
#
loop_
_entity_poly.entity_id
_entity_poly.type
_entity_poly.pdbx_seq_one_letter_code
_entity_poly.pdbx_strand_id
1 'polypeptide(L)'
;MYKRQTKYDSSNVEVGKGELTPAQAIYDGCEGSFNYSKIGKTVTVALNITTLVAGKNYVQFAGLPFNAMTASGLSSIAVYTTANKLVNIRLDGSWLYINSPDTTFAEGEKINVIVTYIIG
;
A
#
# COMPACT_ATOMS: atom_id res chain seq x y z
N MET A 1 -5.87 26.63 9.66
CA MET A 1 -6.81 25.62 9.69
C MET A 1 -6.31 24.24 9.33
N TYR A 2 -5.92 24.00 8.13
CA TYR A 2 -5.41 22.67 7.79
C TYR A 2 -3.99 22.52 8.22
N LYS A 3 -3.72 21.40 8.84
CA LYS A 3 -2.43 21.16 9.42
C LYS A 3 -1.54 20.32 8.54
N ARG A 4 -2.07 19.74 7.51
CA ARG A 4 -1.33 18.87 6.60
C ARG A 4 -1.62 19.24 5.17
N GLN A 5 -0.82 18.71 4.27
CA GLN A 5 -0.93 19.01 2.86
C GLN A 5 -2.04 18.17 2.24
N THR A 6 -3.27 18.59 2.44
CA THR A 6 -4.43 17.92 1.88
C THR A 6 -5.28 18.91 1.13
N LYS A 7 -6.04 18.39 0.21
CA LYS A 7 -6.99 19.17 -0.57
C LYS A 7 -8.34 18.51 -0.52
N TYR A 8 -9.37 19.34 -0.64
CA TYR A 8 -10.73 18.85 -0.76
C TYR A 8 -11.30 19.38 -2.06
N ASP A 9 -12.00 18.53 -2.78
CA ASP A 9 -12.74 18.96 -3.94
C ASP A 9 -14.17 19.26 -3.53
N SER A 10 -15.03 19.57 -4.51
CA SER A 10 -16.42 19.91 -4.23
C SER A 10 -17.23 18.74 -3.70
N SER A 11 -16.71 17.52 -3.78
CA SER A 11 -17.37 16.32 -3.27
C SER A 11 -16.90 15.95 -1.86
N ASN A 12 -16.08 16.78 -1.23
CA ASN A 12 -15.49 16.50 0.07
C ASN A 12 -14.56 15.32 0.05
N VAL A 13 -13.87 15.12 -1.04
CA VAL A 13 -12.85 14.09 -1.16
C VAL A 13 -11.54 14.67 -0.70
N GLU A 14 -10.93 14.03 0.28
CA GLU A 14 -9.60 14.40 0.73
C GLU A 14 -8.57 13.65 -0.11
N VAL A 15 -7.56 14.33 -0.61
CA VAL A 15 -6.50 13.70 -1.40
C VAL A 15 -5.14 14.04 -0.81
N GLY A 16 -4.19 13.15 -1.02
CA GLY A 16 -2.83 13.37 -0.54
C GLY A 16 -1.88 12.32 -1.09
N LYS A 17 -0.62 12.43 -0.68
CA LYS A 17 0.42 11.50 -1.10
C LYS A 17 1.48 11.41 -0.01
N GLY A 18 2.32 10.40 -0.10
CA GLY A 18 3.38 10.21 0.86
C GLY A 18 4.29 9.05 0.51
N GLU A 19 5.17 8.73 1.45
CA GLU A 19 6.14 7.66 1.30
C GLU A 19 5.79 6.52 2.24
N LEU A 20 5.99 5.29 1.77
CA LEU A 20 5.92 4.12 2.61
C LEU A 20 7.29 3.86 3.20
N THR A 21 7.32 3.29 4.40
CA THR A 21 8.57 2.97 5.08
C THR A 21 8.77 1.46 5.04
N PRO A 22 9.81 0.96 4.36
CA PRO A 22 10.08 -0.47 4.36
C PRO A 22 10.37 -1.00 5.76
N ALA A 23 9.97 -2.23 6.01
CA ALA A 23 10.25 -2.91 7.27
C ALA A 23 11.70 -3.35 7.27
N GLN A 24 12.59 -2.50 7.73
CA GLN A 24 14.04 -2.68 7.63
C GLN A 24 14.54 -3.99 8.18
N ALA A 25 13.97 -4.41 9.30
CA ALA A 25 14.43 -5.63 9.94
C ALA A 25 14.18 -6.87 9.08
N ILE A 26 13.22 -6.78 8.18
CA ILE A 26 12.82 -7.93 7.39
C ILE A 26 13.22 -7.73 5.94
N TYR A 27 13.20 -6.49 5.49
CA TYR A 27 13.23 -6.26 4.08
C TYR A 27 13.70 -4.86 3.73
N ASP A 28 14.95 -4.72 3.42
CA ASP A 28 15.52 -3.43 3.06
C ASP A 28 15.73 -3.25 1.55
N GLY A 29 15.20 -4.15 0.76
CA GLY A 29 15.39 -4.11 -0.68
C GLY A 29 14.19 -3.60 -1.45
N CYS A 30 13.47 -2.64 -0.90
CA CYS A 30 12.31 -2.09 -1.57
C CYS A 30 12.08 -0.64 -1.17
N GLU A 31 11.31 0.05 -1.99
CA GLU A 31 10.88 1.41 -1.69
C GLU A 31 9.45 1.59 -2.19
N GLY A 32 8.74 2.53 -1.62
CA GLY A 32 7.35 2.74 -2.01
C GLY A 32 6.84 4.11 -1.68
N SER A 33 5.88 4.55 -2.47
CA SER A 33 5.15 5.78 -2.25
C SER A 33 3.69 5.54 -2.58
N PHE A 34 2.85 6.50 -2.25
CA PHE A 34 1.42 6.35 -2.48
C PHE A 34 0.76 7.69 -2.77
N ASN A 35 -0.37 7.59 -3.44
CA ASN A 35 -1.36 8.66 -3.54
C ASN A 35 -2.66 8.10 -2.99
N TYR A 36 -3.45 8.94 -2.34
CA TYR A 36 -4.71 8.46 -1.78
C TYR A 36 -5.85 9.42 -2.02
N SER A 37 -7.06 8.89 -1.98
CA SER A 37 -8.26 9.67 -1.83
C SER A 37 -9.08 9.08 -0.70
N LYS A 38 -9.81 9.92 0.03
CA LYS A 38 -10.58 9.49 1.18
C LYS A 38 -11.94 10.15 1.17
N ILE A 39 -12.97 9.34 1.33
CA ILE A 39 -14.35 9.81 1.45
C ILE A 39 -14.90 9.17 2.71
N GLY A 40 -15.23 9.97 3.73
CA GLY A 40 -15.67 9.42 5.00
C GLY A 40 -14.62 8.50 5.58
N LYS A 41 -14.96 7.24 5.78
CA LYS A 41 -14.04 6.24 6.33
C LYS A 41 -13.46 5.31 5.27
N THR A 42 -13.71 5.60 4.01
CA THR A 42 -13.21 4.78 2.90
C THR A 42 -12.00 5.45 2.29
N VAL A 43 -10.89 4.73 2.23
CA VAL A 43 -9.62 5.23 1.68
C VAL A 43 -9.25 4.37 0.50
N THR A 44 -8.94 5.02 -0.62
CA THR A 44 -8.40 4.36 -1.80
C THR A 44 -6.97 4.83 -1.98
N VAL A 45 -6.05 3.89 -2.05
CA VAL A 45 -4.62 4.18 -2.12
C VAL A 45 -4.05 3.56 -3.37
N ALA A 46 -3.39 4.37 -4.17
CA ALA A 46 -2.61 3.90 -5.30
C ALA A 46 -1.16 3.74 -4.82
N LEU A 47 -0.68 2.53 -4.86
CA LEU A 47 0.65 2.16 -4.35
C LEU A 47 1.63 2.07 -5.50
N ASN A 48 2.79 2.70 -5.33
CA ASN A 48 3.91 2.61 -6.27
C ASN A 48 5.09 2.05 -5.52
N ILE A 49 5.37 0.78 -5.72
CA ILE A 49 6.41 0.07 -5.00
C ILE A 49 7.43 -0.46 -6.00
N THR A 50 8.70 -0.37 -5.64
CA THR A 50 9.78 -0.91 -6.44
C THR A 50 10.58 -1.85 -5.58
N THR A 51 10.82 -3.05 -6.08
CA THR A 51 11.74 -4.00 -5.43
C THR A 51 13.14 -3.71 -5.94
N LEU A 52 14.09 -3.60 -5.02
CA LEU A 52 15.46 -3.26 -5.35
C LEU A 52 16.36 -4.48 -5.42
N VAL A 53 15.92 -5.58 -4.84
CA VAL A 53 16.68 -6.83 -4.76
C VAL A 53 15.83 -7.97 -5.30
N ALA A 54 16.41 -8.76 -6.18
CA ALA A 54 15.70 -9.90 -6.75
C ALA A 54 15.56 -11.05 -5.74
N GLY A 55 14.60 -11.92 -5.97
CA GLY A 55 14.49 -13.19 -5.25
C GLY A 55 13.57 -13.17 -4.05
N LYS A 56 13.01 -12.04 -3.70
CA LYS A 56 12.05 -11.95 -2.62
C LYS A 56 10.64 -12.18 -3.17
N ASN A 57 9.79 -12.79 -2.38
CA ASN A 57 8.42 -13.00 -2.79
C ASN A 57 7.42 -12.19 -1.97
N TYR A 58 7.89 -11.35 -1.06
CA TYR A 58 6.99 -10.41 -0.41
C TYR A 58 7.72 -9.14 0.01
N VAL A 59 6.94 -8.09 0.22
CA VAL A 59 7.40 -6.81 0.73
C VAL A 59 6.50 -6.40 1.89
N GLN A 60 7.05 -5.64 2.81
CA GLN A 60 6.33 -5.18 3.99
C GLN A 60 6.68 -3.72 4.23
N PHE A 61 5.66 -2.92 4.44
CA PHE A 61 5.84 -1.48 4.66
C PHE A 61 5.01 -1.02 5.85
N ALA A 62 5.47 0.03 6.49
CA ALA A 62 4.67 0.83 7.40
C ALA A 62 4.33 2.14 6.71
N GLY A 63 3.44 2.92 7.30
CA GLY A 63 3.21 4.30 6.85
C GLY A 63 2.04 4.48 5.93
N LEU A 64 1.05 3.58 5.98
CA LEU A 64 -0.21 3.86 5.29
C LEU A 64 -0.76 5.21 5.74
N PRO A 65 -1.43 5.94 4.85
CA PRO A 65 -1.91 7.29 5.17
C PRO A 65 -2.92 7.32 6.32
N PHE A 66 -3.67 6.25 6.50
CA PHE A 66 -4.62 6.09 7.60
C PHE A 66 -4.57 4.65 8.05
N ASN A 67 -4.77 4.43 9.34
CA ASN A 67 -4.76 3.06 9.86
C ASN A 67 -5.97 2.30 9.36
N ALA A 68 -5.71 1.19 8.70
CA ALA A 68 -6.77 0.30 8.28
C ALA A 68 -7.47 -0.26 9.52
N MET A 69 -8.79 -0.43 9.42
CA MET A 69 -9.54 -1.07 10.48
C MET A 69 -9.01 -2.48 10.62
N THR A 70 -8.45 -2.77 11.79
CA THR A 70 -7.93 -4.09 12.08
C THR A 70 -9.07 -4.91 12.65
N ALA A 71 -9.54 -5.84 11.87
CA ALA A 71 -10.49 -6.80 12.37
C ALA A 71 -9.87 -8.17 12.23
N SER A 72 -10.16 -9.04 13.15
CA SER A 72 -9.58 -10.35 13.06
C SER A 72 -10.00 -10.99 11.72
N GLY A 73 -9.05 -11.56 11.07
CA GLY A 73 -9.29 -12.18 9.79
C GLY A 73 -9.36 -11.24 8.63
N LEU A 74 -8.97 -10.00 8.81
CA LEU A 74 -8.98 -9.07 7.76
C LEU A 74 -7.87 -9.32 6.84
N SER A 75 -8.18 -9.37 5.89
CA SER A 75 -8.45 -8.94 4.64
C SER A 75 -7.25 -9.11 3.75
N SER A 76 -7.16 -10.26 3.18
CA SER A 76 -6.26 -10.45 2.06
C SER A 76 -7.05 -10.13 0.81
N ILE A 77 -6.49 -9.30 -0.03
CA ILE A 77 -7.04 -8.97 -1.32
C ILE A 77 -6.08 -9.51 -2.35
N ALA A 78 -6.58 -10.29 -3.29
CA ALA A 78 -5.78 -10.80 -4.40
C ALA A 78 -5.98 -9.87 -5.59
N VAL A 79 -4.89 -9.33 -6.10
CA VAL A 79 -4.95 -8.42 -7.26
C VAL A 79 -3.77 -8.71 -8.18
N TYR A 80 -3.89 -8.25 -9.42
CA TYR A 80 -2.78 -8.29 -10.36
C TYR A 80 -2.07 -6.94 -10.38
N THR A 81 -0.76 -6.98 -10.41
CA THR A 81 0.04 -5.76 -10.57
C THR A 81 -0.01 -5.32 -12.03
N THR A 82 0.51 -4.13 -12.31
CA THR A 82 0.61 -3.65 -13.68
C THR A 82 1.55 -4.52 -14.51
N ALA A 83 2.44 -5.28 -13.86
CA ALA A 83 3.28 -6.26 -14.55
C ALA A 83 2.57 -7.60 -14.72
N ASN A 84 1.27 -7.64 -14.46
CA ASN A 84 0.44 -8.82 -14.64
C ASN A 84 0.83 -9.97 -13.72
N LYS A 85 1.32 -9.65 -12.53
CA LYS A 85 1.69 -10.65 -11.52
C LYS A 85 0.65 -10.65 -10.41
N LEU A 86 0.18 -11.81 -10.03
CA LEU A 86 -0.77 -11.93 -8.93
C LEU A 86 -0.08 -11.72 -7.60
N VAL A 87 -0.64 -10.85 -6.78
CA VAL A 87 -0.14 -10.64 -5.42
C VAL A 87 -1.31 -10.64 -4.45
N ASN A 88 -1.03 -11.00 -3.21
CA ASN A 88 -1.96 -10.88 -2.10
C ASN A 88 -1.55 -9.68 -1.27
N ILE A 89 -2.51 -8.84 -0.94
CA ILE A 89 -2.29 -7.64 -0.16
C ILE A 89 -3.03 -7.78 1.15
N ARG A 90 -2.33 -7.53 2.25
CA ARG A 90 -2.89 -7.56 3.58
C ARG A 90 -2.60 -6.25 4.28
N LEU A 91 -3.60 -5.69 4.93
CA LEU A 91 -3.48 -4.45 5.68
C LEU A 91 -3.70 -4.72 7.15
N ASP A 92 -2.90 -4.08 7.99
CA ASP A 92 -3.00 -4.26 9.43
C ASP A 92 -2.56 -2.97 10.12
N GLY A 93 -3.53 -2.14 10.50
CA GLY A 93 -3.24 -0.82 11.05
C GLY A 93 -2.54 0.03 10.00
N SER A 94 -1.33 0.45 10.30
CA SER A 94 -0.51 1.22 9.36
C SER A 94 0.40 0.33 8.51
N TRP A 95 0.33 -0.97 8.69
CA TRP A 95 1.20 -1.91 7.98
C TRP A 95 0.56 -2.42 6.71
N LEU A 96 1.41 -2.66 5.73
CA LEU A 96 1.03 -3.17 4.43
C LEU A 96 1.93 -4.36 4.10
N TYR A 97 1.32 -5.48 3.76
CA TYR A 97 2.04 -6.68 3.36
C TYR A 97 1.61 -7.04 1.95
N ILE A 98 2.57 -7.26 1.06
CA ILE A 98 2.28 -7.71 -0.30
C ILE A 98 3.13 -8.93 -0.56
N ASN A 99 2.49 -10.01 -0.97
CA ASN A 99 3.21 -11.24 -1.25
C ASN A 99 2.77 -11.83 -2.59
N SER A 100 3.74 -12.38 -3.32
CA SER A 100 3.47 -13.11 -4.55
C SER A 100 3.47 -14.59 -4.23
N PRO A 101 2.33 -15.27 -4.33
CA PRO A 101 2.27 -16.68 -3.95
C PRO A 101 2.99 -17.61 -4.92
N ASP A 102 3.17 -17.20 -6.16
CA ASP A 102 3.63 -18.08 -7.20
C ASP A 102 5.06 -17.85 -7.66
N THR A 103 5.56 -16.63 -7.53
CA THR A 103 6.88 -16.27 -8.05
C THR A 103 7.57 -15.28 -7.12
N THR A 104 8.81 -14.96 -7.47
CA THR A 104 9.56 -13.91 -6.76
C THR A 104 9.58 -12.64 -7.59
N PHE A 105 9.92 -11.53 -6.95
CA PHE A 105 10.07 -10.25 -7.62
C PHE A 105 11.47 -10.12 -8.19
N ALA A 106 11.57 -9.47 -9.33
CA ALA A 106 12.85 -9.18 -9.94
C ALA A 106 13.40 -7.86 -9.42
N GLU A 107 14.67 -7.65 -9.59
CA GLU A 107 15.29 -6.37 -9.26
C GLU A 107 14.68 -5.28 -10.14
N GLY A 108 14.26 -4.18 -9.51
CA GLY A 108 13.64 -3.07 -10.24
C GLY A 108 12.19 -3.31 -10.64
N GLU A 109 11.62 -4.41 -10.21
CA GLU A 109 10.22 -4.70 -10.57
C GLU A 109 9.27 -3.74 -9.86
N LYS A 110 8.27 -3.27 -10.59
CA LYS A 110 7.25 -2.36 -10.05
C LYS A 110 6.07 -3.17 -9.56
N ILE A 111 5.61 -2.83 -8.37
CA ILE A 111 4.38 -3.39 -7.82
C ILE A 111 3.41 -2.22 -7.69
N ASN A 112 2.66 -1.95 -8.74
CA ASN A 112 1.73 -0.85 -8.78
C ASN A 112 0.33 -1.42 -8.67
N VAL A 113 -0.34 -1.11 -7.57
CA VAL A 113 -1.67 -1.64 -7.28
C VAL A 113 -2.50 -0.55 -6.62
N ILE A 114 -3.81 -0.73 -6.67
CA ILE A 114 -4.75 0.17 -6.01
C ILE A 114 -5.54 -0.67 -5.02
N VAL A 115 -5.60 -0.19 -3.77
CA VAL A 115 -6.35 -0.87 -2.73
C VAL A 115 -7.32 0.11 -2.09
N THR A 116 -8.44 -0.42 -1.62
CA THR A 116 -9.43 0.36 -0.89
C THR A 116 -9.63 -0.32 0.45
N TYR A 117 -9.63 0.49 1.51
CA TYR A 117 -9.83 -0.05 2.84
C TYR A 117 -10.63 0.94 3.69
N ILE A 118 -11.11 0.44 4.82
CA ILE A 118 -11.94 1.21 5.74
C ILE A 118 -11.11 1.52 6.98
N ILE A 119 -11.19 2.74 7.46
CA ILE A 119 -10.51 3.13 8.69
C ILE A 119 -11.48 3.01 9.86
N GLY A 120 -10.89 2.72 11.01
CA GLY A 120 -11.67 2.53 12.24
C GLY A 120 -12.18 3.80 12.89
#